data_6e3db582cc46fb14ee7624e51fcccb12
#
_entry.id   6e3db582cc46fb14ee7624e51fcccb12
#
_cell.length_a   1.000
_cell.length_b   1.000
_cell.length_c   1.000
_cell.angle_alpha   90.00
_cell.angle_beta   90.00
_cell.angle_gamma   90.00
#
_symmetry.space_group_name_H-M   'P 1'
#
loop_
_entity.id
_entity.type
_entity.pdbx_description
1 polymer ?
#
loop_
_entity_poly.entity_id
_entity_poly.type
_entity_poly.pdbx_seq_one_letter_code
_entity_poly.pdbx_strand_id
1 'polypeptide(L)'
;AMSMLDCKKALEAIGIEHSDKATIIGGGASSPLWRQIVADALGFTLVQNRDSDSSFGTAMLAGVAAGVFSDFESALEKCTEVKSFTEPNPENAPKYEKLFERYKAVHDALAPIYDA
;
A
#
# COMPACT_ATOMS: atom_id res chain seq x y z
N ALA A 1 -8.11 2.84 -5.28
CA ALA A 1 -8.19 1.54 -4.60
C ALA A 1 -8.23 0.38 -5.61
N MET A 2 -9.09 0.43 -6.66
CA MET A 2 -9.22 -0.71 -7.59
C MET A 2 -7.93 -1.02 -8.36
N SER A 3 -7.18 -0.02 -8.84
CA SER A 3 -5.89 -0.27 -9.49
C SER A 3 -4.85 -0.88 -8.54
N MET A 4 -4.89 -0.53 -7.25
CA MET A 4 -4.03 -1.15 -6.24
C MET A 4 -4.42 -2.63 -6.01
N LEU A 5 -5.72 -2.93 -6.01
CA LEU A 5 -6.21 -4.31 -5.93
C LEU A 5 -5.80 -5.12 -7.18
N ASP A 6 -5.83 -4.51 -8.34
CA ASP A 6 -5.38 -5.13 -9.60
C ASP A 6 -3.87 -5.48 -9.54
N CYS A 7 -3.05 -4.55 -9.10
CA CYS A 7 -1.61 -4.80 -8.86
C CYS A 7 -1.40 -5.93 -7.85
N LYS A 8 -2.13 -5.95 -6.73
CA LYS A 8 -2.05 -7.03 -5.75
C LYS A 8 -2.39 -8.39 -6.39
N LYS A 9 -3.51 -8.48 -7.09
CA LYS A 9 -3.93 -9.73 -7.76
C LYS A 9 -2.93 -10.17 -8.84
N ALA A 10 -2.31 -9.24 -9.55
CA ALA A 10 -1.27 -9.56 -10.53
C ALA A 10 -0.01 -10.14 -9.87
N LEU A 11 0.42 -9.60 -8.73
CA LEU A 11 1.54 -10.14 -7.96
C LEU A 11 1.24 -11.53 -7.40
N GLU A 12 0.04 -11.75 -6.87
CA GLU A 12 -0.43 -13.04 -6.38
C GLU A 12 -0.45 -14.10 -7.52
N ALA A 13 -0.90 -13.70 -8.72
CA ALA A 13 -0.98 -14.58 -9.88
C ALA A 13 0.38 -15.11 -10.35
N ILE A 14 1.46 -14.36 -10.11
CA ILE A 14 2.84 -14.81 -10.41
C ILE A 14 3.54 -15.44 -9.22
N GLY A 15 2.80 -15.74 -8.13
CA GLY A 15 3.30 -16.47 -6.98
C GLY A 15 4.10 -15.65 -5.98
N ILE A 16 3.98 -14.32 -6.00
CA ILE A 16 4.61 -13.49 -4.98
C ILE A 16 3.80 -13.56 -3.69
N GLU A 17 4.43 -14.07 -2.65
CA GLU A 17 3.88 -14.05 -1.31
C GLU A 17 4.02 -12.63 -0.70
N HIS A 18 3.02 -12.22 0.06
CA HIS A 18 3.01 -10.94 0.76
C HIS A 18 2.52 -11.09 2.20
N SER A 19 2.87 -10.13 3.04
CA SER A 19 2.32 -10.00 4.38
C SER A 19 0.84 -9.61 4.33
N ASP A 20 0.12 -9.82 5.43
CA ASP A 20 -1.22 -9.29 5.70
C ASP A 20 -1.20 -7.78 6.08
N LYS A 21 0.00 -7.18 6.14
CA LYS A 21 0.22 -5.78 6.47
C LYS A 21 0.91 -5.05 5.34
N ALA A 22 0.52 -3.81 5.14
CA ALA A 22 1.14 -2.90 4.18
C ALA A 22 1.31 -1.51 4.76
N THR A 23 2.43 -0.86 4.48
CA THR A 23 2.63 0.54 4.86
C THR A 23 1.96 1.45 3.85
N ILE A 24 1.17 2.41 4.34
CA ILE A 24 0.56 3.45 3.51
C ILE A 24 1.29 4.78 3.71
N ILE A 25 1.65 5.42 2.58
CA ILE A 25 2.38 6.68 2.55
C ILE A 25 1.72 7.70 1.62
N GLY A 26 2.21 8.93 1.65
CA GLY A 26 1.75 10.02 0.79
C GLY A 26 0.51 10.74 1.33
N GLY A 27 0.06 11.76 0.59
CA GLY A 27 -1.03 12.67 1.02
C GLY A 27 -2.35 11.94 1.32
N GLY A 28 -2.68 10.90 0.57
CA GLY A 28 -3.88 10.08 0.81
C GLY A 28 -3.86 9.37 2.16
N ALA A 29 -2.68 9.03 2.68
CA ALA A 29 -2.54 8.38 3.98
C ALA A 29 -3.04 9.25 5.15
N SER A 30 -3.16 10.56 4.97
CA SER A 30 -3.70 11.48 5.98
C SER A 30 -5.21 11.34 6.18
N SER A 31 -5.95 10.82 5.19
CA SER A 31 -7.40 10.64 5.25
C SER A 31 -7.77 9.29 5.89
N PRO A 32 -8.45 9.28 7.05
CA PRO A 32 -8.91 8.04 7.66
C PRO A 32 -9.88 7.26 6.75
N LEU A 33 -10.75 7.98 6.04
CA LEU A 33 -11.68 7.36 5.09
C LEU A 33 -10.94 6.68 3.93
N TRP A 34 -9.91 7.33 3.37
CA TRP A 34 -9.14 6.74 2.29
C TRP A 34 -8.37 5.50 2.76
N ARG A 35 -7.76 5.56 3.95
CA ARG A 35 -7.11 4.38 4.54
C ARG A 35 -8.08 3.21 4.70
N GLN A 36 -9.31 3.47 5.20
CA GLN A 36 -10.32 2.42 5.34
C GLN A 36 -10.73 1.82 3.99
N ILE A 37 -10.96 2.66 2.97
CA ILE A 37 -11.27 2.22 1.61
C ILE A 37 -10.16 1.32 1.06
N VAL A 38 -8.90 1.69 1.26
CA VAL A 38 -7.75 0.91 0.77
C VAL A 38 -7.59 -0.39 1.57
N ALA A 39 -7.73 -0.34 2.90
CA ALA A 39 -7.68 -1.52 3.76
C ALA A 39 -8.75 -2.54 3.36
N ASP A 40 -9.99 -2.09 3.21
CA ASP A 40 -11.13 -2.94 2.85
C ASP A 40 -10.98 -3.54 1.44
N ALA A 41 -10.49 -2.74 0.49
CA ALA A 41 -10.32 -3.19 -0.89
C ALA A 41 -9.19 -4.21 -1.03
N LEU A 42 -8.08 -4.03 -0.30
CA LEU A 42 -6.91 -4.91 -0.40
C LEU A 42 -6.96 -6.08 0.58
N GLY A 43 -7.77 -6.00 1.63
CA GLY A 43 -7.76 -6.96 2.73
C GLY A 43 -6.49 -6.91 3.59
N PHE A 44 -5.80 -5.77 3.61
CA PHE A 44 -4.58 -5.56 4.39
C PHE A 44 -4.83 -4.68 5.60
N THR A 45 -4.16 -5.00 6.72
CA THR A 45 -3.96 -4.04 7.79
C THR A 45 -2.97 -2.97 7.32
N LEU A 46 -3.43 -1.73 7.19
CA LEU A 46 -2.56 -0.63 6.79
C LEU A 46 -1.85 -0.04 7.99
N VAL A 47 -0.54 0.09 7.86
CA VAL A 47 0.34 0.72 8.86
C VAL A 47 0.67 2.12 8.39
N GLN A 48 0.34 3.13 9.18
CA GLN A 48 0.78 4.51 8.96
C GLN A 48 1.89 4.84 9.93
N ASN A 49 3.06 5.16 9.42
CA ASN A 49 4.17 5.67 10.23
C ASN A 49 4.04 7.19 10.40
N ARG A 50 4.68 7.74 11.44
CA ARG A 50 4.68 9.18 11.72
C ARG A 50 5.39 9.93 10.60
N ASP A 51 6.60 9.49 10.28
CA ASP A 51 7.45 10.05 9.23
C ASP A 51 7.68 8.96 8.18
N SER A 52 7.19 9.18 6.97
CA SER A 52 7.15 8.14 5.95
C SER A 52 7.24 8.68 4.53
N ASP A 53 7.93 9.82 4.35
CA ASP A 53 8.23 10.32 3.02
C ASP A 53 9.53 9.73 2.45
N SER A 54 9.76 9.92 1.15
CA SER A 54 10.94 9.40 0.47
C SER A 54 12.25 10.04 0.95
N SER A 55 12.19 11.28 1.44
CA SER A 55 13.37 11.98 2.00
C SER A 55 13.82 11.36 3.30
N PHE A 56 12.88 10.88 4.12
CA PHE A 56 13.17 10.17 5.36
C PHE A 56 13.89 8.83 5.11
N GLY A 57 13.42 8.05 4.13
CA GLY A 57 14.11 6.83 3.71
C GLY A 57 15.51 7.09 3.19
N THR A 58 15.69 8.14 2.40
CA THR A 58 17.00 8.56 1.89
C THR A 58 17.94 9.00 3.03
N ALA A 59 17.43 9.70 4.04
CA ALA A 59 18.21 10.10 5.20
C ALA A 59 18.69 8.89 6.03
N MET A 60 17.87 7.84 6.17
CA MET A 60 18.29 6.58 6.81
C MET A 60 19.41 5.89 6.04
N LEU A 61 19.31 5.81 4.69
CA LEU A 61 20.38 5.25 3.84
C LEU A 61 21.68 6.05 3.96
N ALA A 62 21.60 7.38 3.97
CA ALA A 62 22.77 8.24 4.20
C ALA A 62 23.38 8.03 5.60
N GLY A 63 22.55 7.82 6.61
CA GLY A 63 22.99 7.51 7.97
C GLY A 63 23.75 6.18 8.07
N VAL A 64 23.30 5.15 7.35
CA VAL A 64 24.03 3.88 7.25
C VAL A 64 25.37 4.08 6.52
N ALA A 65 25.37 4.78 5.38
CA ALA A 65 26.58 5.05 4.62
C ALA A 65 27.61 5.88 5.40
N ALA A 66 27.16 6.79 6.25
CA ALA A 66 28.00 7.61 7.12
C ALA A 66 28.43 6.90 8.44
N GLY A 67 27.99 5.66 8.69
CA GLY A 67 28.31 4.91 9.89
C GLY A 67 27.57 5.37 11.15
N VAL A 68 26.49 6.14 11.01
CA VAL A 68 25.61 6.54 12.12
C VAL A 68 24.76 5.34 12.60
N PHE A 69 24.36 4.50 11.67
CA PHE A 69 23.69 3.22 11.90
C PHE A 69 24.56 2.08 11.41
N SER A 70 24.53 0.94 12.11
CA SER A 70 25.29 -0.25 11.74
C SER A 70 24.84 -0.85 10.39
N ASP A 71 23.53 -0.79 10.15
CA ASP A 71 22.84 -1.34 9.01
C ASP A 71 21.47 -0.67 8.83
N PHE A 72 20.75 -1.03 7.77
CA PHE A 72 19.47 -0.44 7.47
C PHE A 72 18.36 -0.89 8.45
N GLU A 73 18.46 -2.11 8.96
CA GLU A 73 17.51 -2.66 9.94
C GLU A 73 17.56 -1.89 11.24
N SER A 74 18.78 -1.62 11.75
CA SER A 74 19.00 -0.75 12.91
C SER A 74 18.49 0.68 12.71
N ALA A 75 18.63 1.23 11.48
CA ALA A 75 18.09 2.54 11.15
C ALA A 75 16.55 2.53 11.18
N LEU A 76 15.91 1.51 10.62
CA LEU A 76 14.45 1.34 10.65
C LEU A 76 13.94 1.26 12.10
N GLU A 77 14.52 0.38 12.90
CA GLU A 77 14.10 0.20 14.30
C GLU A 77 14.18 1.50 15.12
N LYS A 78 15.22 2.31 14.90
CA LYS A 78 15.45 3.54 15.66
C LYS A 78 14.66 4.74 15.14
N CYS A 79 14.36 4.76 13.86
CA CYS A 79 13.79 5.93 13.20
C CYS A 79 12.29 5.80 12.88
N THR A 80 11.75 4.59 12.74
CA THR A 80 10.34 4.43 12.40
C THR A 80 9.46 4.36 13.65
N GLU A 81 8.41 5.17 13.67
CA GLU A 81 7.40 5.17 14.72
C GLU A 81 6.01 4.97 14.08
N VAL A 82 5.32 3.93 14.50
CA VAL A 82 3.95 3.67 14.01
C VAL A 82 3.00 4.69 14.63
N LYS A 83 2.28 5.40 13.77
CA LYS A 83 1.26 6.38 14.15
C LYS A 83 -0.12 5.74 14.34
N SER A 84 -0.50 4.86 13.42
CA SER A 84 -1.82 4.21 13.48
C SER A 84 -1.86 2.94 12.63
N PHE A 85 -2.80 2.07 12.98
CA PHE A 85 -3.23 0.94 12.17
C PHE A 85 -4.63 1.18 11.64
N THR A 86 -4.94 0.63 10.46
CA THR A 86 -6.28 0.59 9.90
C THR A 86 -6.53 -0.83 9.43
N GLU A 87 -7.40 -1.53 10.16
CA GLU A 87 -7.78 -2.91 9.84
C GLU A 87 -8.88 -2.93 8.77
N PRO A 88 -8.87 -3.93 7.86
CA PRO A 88 -9.95 -4.09 6.90
C PRO A 88 -11.24 -4.53 7.59
N ASN A 89 -12.39 -4.01 7.12
CA ASN A 89 -13.69 -4.53 7.52
C ASN A 89 -14.11 -5.65 6.53
N PRO A 90 -14.14 -6.91 6.97
CA PRO A 90 -14.45 -8.03 6.09
C PRO A 90 -15.88 -7.98 5.50
N GLU A 91 -16.81 -7.28 6.13
CA GLU A 91 -18.17 -7.09 5.60
C GLU A 91 -18.20 -6.29 4.29
N ASN A 92 -17.15 -5.51 4.02
CA ASN A 92 -17.03 -4.73 2.80
C ASN A 92 -16.39 -5.50 1.65
N ALA A 93 -15.70 -6.61 1.90
CA ALA A 93 -15.01 -7.38 0.88
C ALA A 93 -15.88 -7.74 -0.34
N PRO A 94 -17.13 -8.23 -0.19
CA PRO A 94 -17.97 -8.56 -1.35
C PRO A 94 -18.36 -7.32 -2.19
N LYS A 95 -18.40 -6.13 -1.58
CA LYS A 95 -18.69 -4.88 -2.29
C LYS A 95 -17.51 -4.48 -3.17
N TYR A 96 -16.28 -4.61 -2.65
CA TYR A 96 -15.08 -4.28 -3.39
C TYR A 96 -14.78 -5.30 -4.50
N GLU A 97 -15.10 -6.58 -4.32
CA GLU A 97 -15.04 -7.57 -5.41
C GLU A 97 -15.97 -7.17 -6.58
N LYS A 98 -17.22 -6.82 -6.31
CA LYS A 98 -18.13 -6.35 -7.36
C LYS A 98 -17.66 -5.07 -8.05
N LEU A 99 -17.04 -4.15 -7.29
CA LEU A 99 -16.45 -2.95 -7.87
C LEU A 99 -15.24 -3.27 -8.73
N PHE A 100 -14.45 -4.25 -8.35
CA PHE A 100 -13.29 -4.70 -9.11
C PHE A 100 -13.71 -5.34 -10.45
N GLU A 101 -14.73 -6.19 -10.45
CA GLU A 101 -15.29 -6.75 -11.70
C GLU A 101 -15.75 -5.63 -12.67
N ARG A 102 -16.41 -4.60 -12.13
CA ARG A 102 -16.81 -3.44 -12.94
C ARG A 102 -15.61 -2.64 -13.44
N TYR A 103 -14.59 -2.47 -12.61
CA TYR A 103 -13.34 -1.80 -12.97
C TYR A 103 -12.69 -2.51 -14.17
N LYS A 104 -12.57 -3.84 -14.13
CA LYS A 104 -12.04 -4.64 -15.23
C LYS A 104 -12.89 -4.51 -16.49
N ALA A 105 -14.20 -4.65 -16.36
CA ALA A 105 -15.10 -4.52 -17.52
C ALA A 105 -15.01 -3.15 -18.22
N VAL A 106 -14.81 -2.07 -17.45
CA VAL A 106 -14.57 -0.73 -18.01
C VAL A 106 -13.22 -0.67 -18.73
N HIS A 107 -12.18 -1.23 -18.14
CA HIS A 107 -10.87 -1.30 -18.77
C HIS A 107 -10.96 -2.03 -20.12
N ASP A 108 -11.56 -3.22 -20.14
CA ASP A 108 -11.67 -4.06 -21.33
C ASP A 108 -12.50 -3.37 -22.44
N ALA A 109 -13.54 -2.64 -22.04
CA ALA A 109 -14.36 -1.87 -22.98
C ALA A 109 -13.63 -0.66 -23.60
N LEU A 110 -12.67 -0.07 -22.85
CA LEU A 110 -11.92 1.10 -23.30
C LEU A 110 -10.59 0.73 -23.98
N ALA A 111 -10.04 -0.45 -23.74
CA ALA A 111 -8.76 -0.88 -24.29
C ALA A 111 -8.67 -0.68 -25.82
N PRO A 112 -9.67 -1.04 -26.64
CA PRO A 112 -9.61 -0.81 -28.08
C PRO A 112 -9.52 0.66 -28.51
N ILE A 113 -9.89 1.59 -27.62
CA ILE A 113 -9.82 3.03 -27.88
C ILE A 113 -8.39 3.55 -27.64
N TYR A 114 -7.65 2.93 -26.72
CA TYR A 114 -6.27 3.29 -26.42
C TYR A 114 -5.26 2.70 -27.39
N ASP A 115 -5.61 1.57 -28.01
CA ASP A 115 -4.76 0.86 -28.99
C ASP A 115 -4.96 1.37 -30.43
N ALA A 116 -5.82 2.36 -30.64
CA ALA A 116 -6.09 3.02 -31.94
C ALA A 116 -5.11 4.23 -32.14
#